data_7541e742f0feb58b70fe965424d2e05a
#
_entry.id   7541e742f0feb58b70fe965424d2e05a
#
_cell.length_a   1.000
_cell.length_b   1.000
_cell.length_c   1.000
_cell.angle_alpha   90.00
_cell.angle_beta   90.00
_cell.angle_gamma   90.00
#
_symmetry.space_group_name_H-M   'P 1'
#
loop_
_entity.id
_entity.type
_entity.pdbx_description
1 polymer ?
#
loop_
_entity_poly.entity_id
_entity_poly.type
_entity_poly.pdbx_seq_one_letter_code
_entity_poly.pdbx_strand_id
1 'polypeptide(L)'
;MPQNEPKYNDNVYPQAVWSGKLIDVFLRDYLAPRLRQDNVNVEIWQGTIVNEKLDDFILPVLGDPKTNPLISGVAYQWGGQDAMLATHERYPDKKIMQSETECNNGDNTWQQGLITFGRMIADMNHFAGSYFFWNLVLNEEGKSTWGWRQNSLLTVNRSTGQVQYNPEFYSMKHFSANVLPGARRIAVSGVAFKDLVAFRNPSGSKVLEFENGSDEPVVATIQSSGKVYRLQVPAESMNTIILPAK
;
A
#
# COMPACT_ATOMS: atom_id res chain seq x y z
N MET A 1 12.31 -8.73 -5.17
CA MET A 1 12.72 -7.35 -5.59
C MET A 1 14.22 -7.22 -5.42
N PRO A 2 14.98 -6.76 -6.41
CA PRO A 2 16.45 -6.83 -6.38
C PRO A 2 17.12 -5.72 -5.56
N GLN A 3 16.48 -4.57 -5.42
CA GLN A 3 17.07 -3.41 -4.73
C GLN A 3 15.99 -2.57 -4.07
N ASN A 4 16.26 -2.15 -2.83
CA ASN A 4 15.45 -1.17 -2.12
C ASN A 4 15.84 0.24 -2.54
N GLU A 5 14.85 1.08 -2.85
CA GLU A 5 15.03 2.51 -3.16
C GLU A 5 16.23 2.82 -4.07
N PRO A 6 16.27 2.28 -5.28
CA PRO A 6 17.47 2.29 -6.12
C PRO A 6 17.97 3.68 -6.54
N LYS A 7 17.19 4.73 -6.31
CA LYS A 7 17.56 6.14 -6.59
C LYS A 7 18.18 6.88 -5.40
N TYR A 8 17.92 6.39 -4.19
CA TYR A 8 18.37 7.09 -3.00
C TYR A 8 19.83 6.87 -2.71
N ASN A 9 20.51 7.93 -2.30
CA ASN A 9 21.92 7.93 -1.88
C ASN A 9 22.15 9.09 -0.90
N ASP A 10 21.60 8.96 0.30
CA ASP A 10 21.72 9.97 1.36
C ASP A 10 22.83 9.66 2.38
N ASN A 11 23.53 8.54 2.22
CA ASN A 11 24.62 8.06 3.08
C ASN A 11 24.22 7.78 4.55
N VAL A 12 22.93 7.69 4.86
CA VAL A 12 22.45 7.41 6.22
C VAL A 12 22.46 5.90 6.50
N TYR A 13 22.11 5.08 5.50
CA TYR A 13 22.11 3.62 5.58
C TYR A 13 22.69 3.01 4.30
N PRO A 14 23.08 1.72 4.31
CA PRO A 14 23.64 1.07 3.13
C PRO A 14 22.68 1.10 1.95
N GLN A 15 23.11 1.73 0.86
CA GLN A 15 22.34 1.92 -0.36
C GLN A 15 23.16 1.57 -1.59
N ALA A 16 22.47 1.32 -2.71
CA ALA A 16 23.10 1.17 -4.01
C ALA A 16 22.27 1.88 -5.08
N VAL A 17 22.89 2.83 -5.78
CA VAL A 17 22.24 3.57 -6.87
C VAL A 17 22.25 2.73 -8.13
N TRP A 18 21.07 2.39 -8.61
CA TRP A 18 20.87 1.64 -9.86
C TRP A 18 20.01 2.47 -10.81
N SER A 19 20.34 2.45 -12.09
CA SER A 19 19.43 2.95 -13.13
C SER A 19 18.43 1.87 -13.53
N GLY A 20 17.30 2.27 -14.09
CA GLY A 20 16.32 1.33 -14.64
C GLY A 20 16.93 0.40 -15.70
N LYS A 21 17.87 0.91 -16.53
CA LYS A 21 18.61 0.13 -17.52
C LYS A 21 19.52 -0.92 -16.86
N LEU A 22 20.17 -0.58 -15.76
CA LEU A 22 21.00 -1.54 -15.01
C LEU A 22 20.13 -2.63 -14.37
N ILE A 23 18.98 -2.26 -13.82
CA ILE A 23 18.00 -3.21 -13.30
C ILE A 23 17.50 -4.15 -14.41
N ASP A 24 17.19 -3.61 -15.58
CA ASP A 24 16.77 -4.40 -16.74
C ASP A 24 17.79 -5.49 -17.09
N VAL A 25 19.04 -5.09 -17.28
CA VAL A 25 20.14 -6.01 -17.56
C VAL A 25 20.30 -7.06 -16.46
N PHE A 26 20.26 -6.63 -15.19
CA PHE A 26 20.41 -7.54 -14.05
C PHE A 26 19.29 -8.59 -14.00
N LEU A 27 18.04 -8.15 -14.15
CA LEU A 27 16.89 -9.05 -14.13
C LEU A 27 16.91 -10.06 -15.26
N ARG A 28 17.20 -9.60 -16.48
CA ARG A 28 17.18 -10.41 -17.69
C ARG A 28 18.36 -11.36 -17.81
N ASP A 29 19.57 -10.85 -17.60
CA ASP A 29 20.80 -11.56 -17.96
C ASP A 29 21.43 -12.30 -16.77
N TYR A 30 21.05 -11.95 -15.53
CA TYR A 30 21.64 -12.54 -14.33
C TYR A 30 20.61 -13.21 -13.40
N LEU A 31 19.63 -12.47 -12.90
CA LEU A 31 18.74 -12.99 -11.86
C LEU A 31 17.81 -14.08 -12.40
N ALA A 32 17.08 -13.83 -13.47
CA ALA A 32 16.10 -14.80 -13.98
C ALA A 32 16.78 -16.09 -14.51
N PRO A 33 17.92 -16.04 -15.21
CA PRO A 33 18.65 -17.26 -15.56
C PRO A 33 19.14 -18.05 -14.33
N ARG A 34 19.63 -17.34 -13.31
CA ARG A 34 20.09 -17.99 -12.07
C ARG A 34 18.97 -18.68 -11.31
N LEU A 35 17.84 -18.04 -11.13
CA LEU A 35 16.68 -18.65 -10.48
C LEU A 35 16.21 -19.91 -11.22
N ARG A 36 16.22 -19.89 -12.55
CA ARG A 36 15.90 -21.07 -13.37
C ARG A 36 16.91 -22.20 -13.20
N GLN A 37 18.19 -21.87 -13.22
CA GLN A 37 19.27 -22.85 -13.03
C GLN A 37 19.17 -23.55 -11.68
N ASP A 38 18.83 -22.79 -10.62
CA ASP A 38 18.71 -23.30 -9.25
C ASP A 38 17.33 -23.91 -8.96
N ASN A 39 16.42 -23.98 -9.96
CA ASN A 39 15.04 -24.44 -9.82
C ASN A 39 14.25 -23.69 -8.74
N VAL A 40 14.52 -22.38 -8.56
CA VAL A 40 13.82 -21.52 -7.63
C VAL A 40 12.59 -20.92 -8.33
N ASN A 41 11.41 -21.39 -7.94
CA ASN A 41 10.14 -20.91 -8.50
C ASN A 41 9.58 -19.77 -7.65
N VAL A 42 9.89 -18.53 -8.02
CA VAL A 42 9.42 -17.31 -7.35
C VAL A 42 8.99 -16.26 -8.38
N GLU A 43 8.10 -15.39 -7.97
CA GLU A 43 7.76 -14.21 -8.76
C GLU A 43 8.88 -13.16 -8.66
N ILE A 44 9.27 -12.61 -9.81
CA ILE A 44 10.20 -11.48 -9.86
C ILE A 44 9.38 -10.20 -9.95
N TRP A 45 9.62 -9.27 -9.02
CA TRP A 45 9.00 -7.97 -9.00
C TRP A 45 10.04 -6.87 -9.19
N GLN A 46 9.73 -5.92 -10.04
CA GLN A 46 10.50 -4.68 -10.12
C GLN A 46 10.15 -3.80 -8.93
N GLY A 47 11.12 -3.15 -8.34
CA GLY A 47 10.92 -2.22 -7.22
C GLY A 47 12.12 -2.27 -6.28
N THR A 48 12.10 -1.57 -5.18
CA THR A 48 11.01 -0.75 -4.65
C THR A 48 11.21 0.71 -5.06
N ILE A 49 10.19 1.38 -5.56
CA ILE A 49 10.33 2.66 -6.27
C ILE A 49 9.54 3.75 -5.57
N VAL A 50 10.22 4.84 -5.24
CA VAL A 50 9.64 6.06 -4.67
C VAL A 50 9.48 7.09 -5.80
N ASN A 51 8.56 6.86 -6.72
CA ASN A 51 8.37 7.76 -7.84
C ASN A 51 6.91 8.01 -8.16
N GLU A 52 6.61 9.21 -8.54
CA GLU A 52 5.30 9.67 -8.98
C GLU A 52 5.06 9.51 -10.48
N LYS A 53 6.06 9.06 -11.25
CA LYS A 53 5.98 8.96 -12.71
C LYS A 53 6.54 7.63 -13.23
N LEU A 54 5.97 7.14 -14.34
CA LEU A 54 6.58 6.12 -15.20
C LEU A 54 7.82 6.70 -15.85
N ASP A 55 8.93 6.50 -15.23
CA ASP A 55 10.15 7.14 -15.61
C ASP A 55 11.24 6.15 -16.02
N ASP A 56 12.48 6.60 -15.86
CA ASP A 56 13.70 5.88 -16.15
C ASP A 56 13.86 4.54 -15.42
N PHE A 57 12.98 4.20 -14.47
CA PHE A 57 13.05 2.93 -13.75
C PHE A 57 12.10 1.86 -14.27
N ILE A 58 10.85 2.24 -14.55
CA ILE A 58 9.82 1.27 -14.95
C ILE A 58 9.90 0.99 -16.44
N LEU A 59 10.02 2.05 -17.25
CA LEU A 59 10.02 1.93 -18.70
C LEU A 59 11.19 1.12 -19.28
N PRO A 60 12.43 1.22 -18.80
CA PRO A 60 13.52 0.37 -19.29
C PRO A 60 13.27 -1.12 -19.07
N VAL A 61 12.60 -1.49 -17.97
CA VAL A 61 12.33 -2.89 -17.61
C VAL A 61 11.07 -3.42 -18.30
N LEU A 62 9.94 -2.74 -18.12
CA LEU A 62 8.66 -3.19 -18.68
C LEU A 62 8.53 -2.90 -20.19
N GLY A 63 9.32 -1.98 -20.72
CA GLY A 63 9.39 -1.69 -22.15
C GLY A 63 10.29 -2.65 -22.93
N ASP A 64 11.19 -3.40 -22.26
CA ASP A 64 12.00 -4.41 -22.93
C ASP A 64 11.19 -5.70 -23.13
N PRO A 65 10.95 -6.14 -24.39
CA PRO A 65 10.16 -7.33 -24.68
C PRO A 65 10.77 -8.64 -24.17
N LYS A 66 12.06 -8.65 -23.81
CA LYS A 66 12.73 -9.81 -23.22
C LYS A 66 12.61 -9.85 -21.71
N THR A 67 12.55 -8.68 -21.05
CA THR A 67 12.48 -8.56 -19.61
C THR A 67 11.03 -8.53 -19.11
N ASN A 68 10.13 -7.84 -19.79
CA ASN A 68 8.72 -7.71 -19.39
C ASN A 68 8.06 -9.06 -19.02
N PRO A 69 8.18 -10.13 -19.82
CA PRO A 69 7.56 -11.42 -19.47
C PRO A 69 8.11 -12.08 -18.20
N LEU A 70 9.27 -11.65 -17.74
CA LEU A 70 9.90 -12.18 -16.52
C LEU A 70 9.37 -11.52 -15.27
N ILE A 71 8.68 -10.37 -15.38
CA ILE A 71 8.26 -9.53 -14.28
C ILE A 71 6.77 -9.77 -13.98
N SER A 72 6.47 -10.18 -12.75
CA SER A 72 5.11 -10.40 -12.27
C SER A 72 4.40 -9.12 -11.84
N GLY A 73 5.15 -8.12 -11.39
CA GLY A 73 4.58 -6.86 -10.92
C GLY A 73 5.61 -5.81 -10.57
N VAL A 74 5.10 -4.67 -10.12
CA VAL A 74 5.88 -3.50 -9.68
C VAL A 74 5.55 -3.16 -8.24
N ALA A 75 6.58 -2.93 -7.43
CA ALA A 75 6.46 -2.52 -6.05
C ALA A 75 6.83 -1.04 -5.90
N TYR A 76 5.91 -0.28 -5.36
CA TYR A 76 6.08 1.14 -5.06
C TYR A 76 6.27 1.37 -3.58
N GLN A 77 6.93 2.46 -3.24
CA GLN A 77 7.08 2.95 -1.87
C GLN A 77 6.52 4.37 -1.77
N TRP A 78 6.12 4.76 -0.56
CA TRP A 78 5.76 6.13 -0.19
C TRP A 78 4.67 6.73 -1.10
N GLY A 79 5.02 7.70 -1.92
CA GLY A 79 4.09 8.46 -2.77
C GLY A 79 3.71 7.78 -4.06
N GLY A 80 4.26 6.99 -4.72
CA GLY A 80 4.14 6.42 -6.08
C GLY A 80 2.76 6.24 -6.74
N GLN A 81 1.72 6.89 -6.24
CA GLN A 81 0.32 6.66 -6.63
C GLN A 81 0.03 6.94 -8.10
N ASP A 82 0.52 8.06 -8.63
CA ASP A 82 0.33 8.40 -10.05
C ASP A 82 1.07 7.41 -10.95
N ALA A 83 2.24 6.93 -10.52
CA ALA A 83 2.98 5.92 -11.24
C ALA A 83 2.29 4.54 -11.17
N MET A 84 1.59 4.19 -10.09
CA MET A 84 0.76 2.98 -10.00
C MET A 84 -0.34 3.01 -11.04
N LEU A 85 -1.10 4.10 -11.12
CA LEU A 85 -2.17 4.26 -12.10
C LEU A 85 -1.62 4.15 -13.53
N ALA A 86 -0.59 4.91 -13.85
CA ALA A 86 0.03 4.90 -15.17
C ALA A 86 0.64 3.53 -15.55
N THR A 87 1.16 2.79 -14.55
CA THR A 87 1.64 1.42 -14.76
C THR A 87 0.48 0.47 -15.10
N HIS A 88 -0.62 0.55 -14.37
CA HIS A 88 -1.80 -0.27 -14.66
C HIS A 88 -2.38 0.01 -16.04
N GLU A 89 -2.50 1.28 -16.42
CA GLU A 89 -3.03 1.67 -17.74
C GLU A 89 -2.15 1.15 -18.89
N ARG A 90 -0.84 1.19 -18.72
CA ARG A 90 0.10 0.79 -19.77
C ARG A 90 0.42 -0.71 -19.77
N TYR A 91 0.41 -1.34 -18.60
CA TYR A 91 0.76 -2.75 -18.39
C TYR A 91 -0.28 -3.43 -17.48
N PRO A 92 -1.54 -3.60 -17.96
CA PRO A 92 -2.66 -4.07 -17.13
C PRO A 92 -2.53 -5.52 -16.62
N ASP A 93 -1.60 -6.28 -17.19
CA ASP A 93 -1.25 -7.64 -16.76
C ASP A 93 -0.31 -7.65 -15.54
N LYS A 94 0.33 -6.53 -15.20
CA LYS A 94 1.25 -6.45 -14.07
C LYS A 94 0.52 -6.20 -12.75
N LYS A 95 0.91 -6.96 -11.75
CA LYS A 95 0.48 -6.73 -10.37
C LYS A 95 1.14 -5.45 -9.82
N ILE A 96 0.46 -4.76 -8.92
CA ILE A 96 0.98 -3.56 -8.26
C ILE A 96 0.87 -3.75 -6.75
N MET A 97 1.89 -3.31 -6.01
CA MET A 97 1.85 -3.28 -4.55
C MET A 97 2.46 -1.98 -3.99
N GLN A 98 1.94 -1.55 -2.86
CA GLN A 98 2.66 -0.65 -1.96
C GLN A 98 3.52 -1.51 -1.04
N SER A 99 4.83 -1.45 -1.22
CA SER A 99 5.78 -2.32 -0.51
C SER A 99 6.34 -1.72 0.77
N GLU A 100 6.16 -0.40 0.94
CA GLU A 100 6.60 0.32 2.13
C GLU A 100 5.94 1.68 2.21
N THR A 101 5.25 1.98 3.32
CA THR A 101 4.68 3.30 3.56
C THR A 101 5.47 4.10 4.56
N GLU A 102 5.18 5.39 4.59
CA GLU A 102 5.76 6.32 5.54
C GLU A 102 5.54 5.87 6.97
N CYS A 103 6.62 5.87 7.71
CA CYS A 103 6.63 5.63 9.13
C CYS A 103 6.53 6.93 9.95
N ASN A 104 6.28 8.06 9.31
CA ASN A 104 6.12 9.38 9.91
C ASN A 104 7.27 9.76 10.88
N ASN A 105 6.97 10.50 11.97
CA ASN A 105 7.93 11.11 12.88
C ASN A 105 7.90 10.54 14.31
N GLY A 106 7.18 9.44 14.54
CA GLY A 106 7.10 8.75 15.83
C GLY A 106 6.11 9.37 16.83
N ASP A 107 5.14 10.15 16.39
CA ASP A 107 4.12 10.75 17.26
C ASP A 107 2.92 9.83 17.51
N ASN A 108 2.67 8.86 16.65
CA ASN A 108 1.58 7.88 16.74
C ASN A 108 0.22 8.52 17.08
N THR A 109 -0.09 9.67 16.49
CA THR A 109 -1.35 10.39 16.75
C THR A 109 -2.50 9.82 15.92
N TRP A 110 -3.75 10.09 16.37
CA TRP A 110 -4.94 9.69 15.60
C TRP A 110 -4.93 10.28 14.20
N GLN A 111 -4.46 11.52 14.04
CA GLN A 111 -4.33 12.18 12.74
C GLN A 111 -3.38 11.41 11.80
N GLN A 112 -2.28 10.86 12.31
CA GLN A 112 -1.39 10.03 11.51
C GLN A 112 -2.05 8.72 11.08
N GLY A 113 -2.87 8.14 11.94
CA GLY A 113 -3.69 6.99 11.57
C GLY A 113 -4.68 7.30 10.44
N LEU A 114 -5.35 8.46 10.48
CA LEU A 114 -6.22 8.92 9.39
C LEU A 114 -5.42 9.12 8.09
N ILE A 115 -4.28 9.79 8.13
CA ILE A 115 -3.41 9.97 6.96
C ILE A 115 -3.02 8.60 6.36
N THR A 116 -2.64 7.63 7.19
CA THR A 116 -2.32 6.28 6.74
C THR A 116 -3.52 5.60 6.08
N PHE A 117 -4.71 5.74 6.68
CA PHE A 117 -5.95 5.17 6.15
C PHE A 117 -6.31 5.76 4.78
N GLY A 118 -6.25 7.08 4.64
CA GLY A 118 -6.48 7.78 3.37
C GLY A 118 -5.48 7.36 2.28
N ARG A 119 -4.21 7.16 2.64
CA ARG A 119 -3.19 6.64 1.71
C ARG A 119 -3.50 5.22 1.26
N MET A 120 -3.90 4.34 2.17
CA MET A 120 -4.31 2.98 1.82
C MET A 120 -5.48 3.00 0.83
N ILE A 121 -6.49 3.85 1.05
CA ILE A 121 -7.60 4.05 0.13
C ILE A 121 -7.11 4.49 -1.25
N ALA A 122 -6.22 5.49 -1.29
CA ALA A 122 -5.67 6.01 -2.53
C ALA A 122 -4.88 4.94 -3.29
N ASP A 123 -3.99 4.19 -2.62
CA ASP A 123 -3.20 3.13 -3.25
C ASP A 123 -4.10 2.01 -3.81
N MET A 124 -5.13 1.59 -3.06
CA MET A 124 -6.10 0.62 -3.54
C MET A 124 -6.90 1.14 -4.73
N ASN A 125 -7.24 2.44 -4.76
CA ASN A 125 -7.86 3.07 -5.92
C ASN A 125 -6.92 3.13 -7.13
N HIS A 126 -5.60 3.17 -6.92
CA HIS A 126 -4.56 3.10 -7.94
C HIS A 126 -4.06 1.67 -8.21
N PHE A 127 -4.91 0.67 -7.96
CA PHE A 127 -4.70 -0.74 -8.31
C PHE A 127 -3.65 -1.49 -7.48
N ALA A 128 -3.23 -0.98 -6.33
CA ALA A 128 -2.44 -1.77 -5.41
C ALA A 128 -3.24 -2.99 -4.93
N GLY A 129 -2.68 -4.18 -5.09
CA GLY A 129 -3.25 -5.45 -4.64
C GLY A 129 -2.75 -5.88 -3.27
N SER A 130 -1.77 -5.19 -2.71
CA SER A 130 -1.24 -5.39 -1.36
C SER A 130 -0.58 -4.12 -0.84
N TYR A 131 -0.51 -4.04 0.49
CA TYR A 131 -0.01 -2.86 1.19
C TYR A 131 0.80 -3.29 2.41
N PHE A 132 2.00 -2.73 2.58
CA PHE A 132 2.90 -3.00 3.69
C PHE A 132 3.21 -1.72 4.44
N PHE A 133 2.97 -1.74 5.75
CA PHE A 133 3.29 -0.64 6.64
C PHE A 133 4.66 -0.86 7.30
N TRP A 134 5.47 0.13 7.37
CA TRP A 134 6.72 0.13 8.11
C TRP A 134 6.65 1.15 9.25
N ASN A 135 6.71 0.71 10.53
CA ASN A 135 7.16 -0.53 11.12
C ASN A 135 6.00 -1.30 11.79
N LEU A 136 6.18 -2.62 11.94
CA LEU A 136 5.21 -3.42 12.67
C LEU A 136 5.28 -3.14 14.18
N VAL A 137 6.47 -3.21 14.78
CA VAL A 137 6.67 -3.06 16.24
C VAL A 137 7.90 -2.21 16.52
N LEU A 138 7.75 -1.21 17.37
CA LEU A 138 8.86 -0.46 17.95
C LEU A 138 8.73 -0.44 19.48
N ASN A 139 9.82 -0.06 20.15
CA ASN A 139 9.78 0.20 21.58
C ASN A 139 9.23 1.61 21.89
N GLU A 140 9.14 1.96 23.16
CA GLU A 140 8.65 3.26 23.64
C GLU A 140 9.44 4.47 23.16
N GLU A 141 10.68 4.29 22.69
CA GLU A 141 11.50 5.38 22.12
C GLU A 141 11.09 5.69 20.68
N GLY A 142 10.50 4.71 19.97
CA GLY A 142 10.04 4.87 18.59
C GLY A 142 11.16 5.23 17.62
N LYS A 143 12.41 4.78 17.89
CA LYS A 143 13.57 5.11 17.07
C LYS A 143 14.02 3.93 16.23
N SER A 144 14.38 4.22 14.99
CA SER A 144 15.11 3.28 14.14
C SER A 144 16.56 3.10 14.61
N THR A 145 17.23 2.06 14.09
CA THR A 145 18.69 1.87 14.26
C THR A 145 19.51 3.08 13.77
N TRP A 146 18.97 3.83 12.82
CA TRP A 146 19.60 5.02 12.24
C TRP A 146 19.35 6.30 13.04
N GLY A 147 18.54 6.24 14.11
CA GLY A 147 18.32 7.32 15.06
C GLY A 147 17.12 8.22 14.81
N TRP A 148 16.45 8.15 13.67
CA TRP A 148 15.21 8.91 13.45
C TRP A 148 14.01 8.26 14.10
N ARG A 149 13.05 9.08 14.50
CA ARG A 149 11.80 8.61 15.10
C ARG A 149 10.84 8.14 14.00
N GLN A 150 10.07 7.11 14.33
CA GLN A 150 9.15 6.46 13.40
C GLN A 150 7.88 6.03 14.12
N ASN A 151 6.75 6.03 13.41
CA ASN A 151 5.54 5.39 13.87
C ASN A 151 5.64 3.86 13.72
N SER A 152 4.80 3.15 14.45
CA SER A 152 4.66 1.70 14.36
C SER A 152 3.21 1.30 14.57
N LEU A 153 2.83 0.11 14.11
CA LEU A 153 1.50 -0.42 14.42
C LEU A 153 1.36 -0.72 15.91
N LEU A 154 2.45 -1.21 16.51
CA LEU A 154 2.49 -1.58 17.94
C LEU A 154 3.70 -0.90 18.62
N THR A 155 3.49 -0.40 19.81
CA THR A 155 4.57 0.03 20.70
C THR A 155 4.67 -0.91 21.89
N VAL A 156 5.87 -1.43 22.18
CA VAL A 156 6.13 -2.29 23.33
C VAL A 156 7.01 -1.54 24.32
N ASN A 157 6.49 -1.34 25.54
CA ASN A 157 7.28 -0.80 26.64
C ASN A 157 8.23 -1.86 27.20
N ARG A 158 9.54 -1.65 27.06
CA ARG A 158 10.58 -2.63 27.44
C ARG A 158 10.63 -2.90 28.94
N SER A 159 10.26 -1.92 29.77
CA SER A 159 10.31 -2.06 31.23
C SER A 159 9.10 -2.80 31.79
N THR A 160 7.94 -2.65 31.20
CA THR A 160 6.67 -3.23 31.71
C THR A 160 6.16 -4.39 30.89
N GLY A 161 6.64 -4.57 29.65
CA GLY A 161 6.09 -5.52 28.67
C GLY A 161 4.72 -5.12 28.12
N GLN A 162 4.20 -3.93 28.46
CA GLN A 162 2.92 -3.46 27.97
C GLN A 162 2.97 -3.22 26.47
N VAL A 163 1.93 -3.70 25.75
CA VAL A 163 1.73 -3.49 24.32
C VAL A 163 0.64 -2.44 24.12
N GLN A 164 0.98 -1.41 23.35
CA GLN A 164 0.04 -0.39 22.89
C GLN A 164 -0.25 -0.58 21.41
N TYR A 165 -1.52 -0.56 21.04
CA TYR A 165 -1.98 -0.52 19.65
C TYR A 165 -2.08 0.94 19.22
N ASN A 166 -1.28 1.34 18.23
CA ASN A 166 -1.26 2.70 17.73
C ASN A 166 -2.37 2.93 16.68
N PRO A 167 -2.70 4.17 16.33
CA PRO A 167 -3.76 4.47 15.36
C PRO A 167 -3.58 3.78 14.00
N GLU A 168 -2.36 3.68 13.50
CA GLU A 168 -2.05 3.00 12.24
C GLU A 168 -2.37 1.48 12.26
N PHE A 169 -2.35 0.85 13.45
CA PHE A 169 -2.86 -0.51 13.61
C PHE A 169 -4.33 -0.61 13.21
N TYR A 170 -5.14 0.36 13.59
CA TYR A 170 -6.56 0.38 13.25
C TYR A 170 -6.76 0.63 11.75
N SER A 171 -5.97 1.52 11.13
CA SER A 171 -5.98 1.71 9.67
C SER A 171 -5.74 0.39 8.95
N MET A 172 -4.70 -0.36 9.33
CA MET A 172 -4.42 -1.68 8.77
C MET A 172 -5.52 -2.69 9.07
N LYS A 173 -6.11 -2.67 10.28
CA LYS A 173 -7.15 -3.59 10.71
C LYS A 173 -8.44 -3.42 9.91
N HIS A 174 -8.84 -2.21 9.56
CA HIS A 174 -10.00 -1.95 8.72
C HIS A 174 -9.93 -2.78 7.43
N PHE A 175 -8.82 -2.71 6.72
CA PHE A 175 -8.63 -3.49 5.49
C PHE A 175 -8.40 -4.98 5.77
N SER A 176 -7.43 -5.33 6.62
CA SER A 176 -6.99 -6.72 6.78
C SER A 176 -8.05 -7.65 7.39
N ALA A 177 -8.97 -7.11 8.19
CA ALA A 177 -10.05 -7.88 8.79
C ALA A 177 -11.28 -8.03 7.86
N ASN A 178 -11.48 -7.12 6.92
CA ASN A 178 -12.73 -7.01 6.19
C ASN A 178 -12.59 -7.26 4.68
N VAL A 179 -11.47 -6.89 4.09
CA VAL A 179 -11.16 -7.13 2.67
C VAL A 179 -10.42 -8.45 2.54
N LEU A 180 -11.13 -9.51 2.15
CA LEU A 180 -10.60 -10.87 2.16
C LEU A 180 -9.69 -11.14 0.95
N PRO A 181 -8.73 -12.06 1.05
CA PRO A 181 -7.96 -12.50 -0.11
C PRO A 181 -8.86 -12.92 -1.26
N GLY A 182 -8.56 -12.41 -2.47
CA GLY A 182 -9.41 -12.60 -3.66
C GLY A 182 -10.55 -11.60 -3.79
N ALA A 183 -10.70 -10.65 -2.87
CA ALA A 183 -11.62 -9.52 -3.05
C ALA A 183 -11.28 -8.72 -4.31
N ARG A 184 -12.28 -8.15 -4.94
CA ARG A 184 -12.13 -7.32 -6.12
C ARG A 184 -12.65 -5.92 -5.85
N ARG A 185 -11.84 -4.91 -6.14
CA ARG A 185 -12.30 -3.52 -6.10
C ARG A 185 -13.48 -3.33 -7.05
N ILE A 186 -14.49 -2.61 -6.61
CA ILE A 186 -15.68 -2.27 -7.39
C ILE A 186 -15.84 -0.76 -7.48
N ALA A 187 -16.43 -0.32 -8.59
CA ALA A 187 -16.70 1.10 -8.80
C ALA A 187 -17.77 1.62 -7.83
N VAL A 188 -17.57 2.85 -7.38
CA VAL A 188 -18.52 3.63 -6.60
C VAL A 188 -18.85 4.91 -7.37
N SER A 189 -20.09 5.36 -7.33
CA SER A 189 -20.54 6.60 -7.95
C SER A 189 -21.29 7.47 -6.93
N GLY A 190 -21.38 8.78 -7.18
CA GLY A 190 -22.11 9.72 -6.34
C GLY A 190 -21.39 10.02 -5.03
N VAL A 191 -20.16 10.46 -5.06
CA VAL A 191 -19.25 10.51 -3.91
C VAL A 191 -19.61 11.58 -2.91
N ALA A 192 -19.77 11.21 -1.63
CA ALA A 192 -19.85 12.10 -0.48
C ALA A 192 -18.52 12.25 0.27
N PHE A 193 -17.59 11.30 0.09
CA PHE A 193 -16.29 11.26 0.77
C PHE A 193 -15.16 11.30 -0.24
N LYS A 194 -14.13 12.10 0.03
CA LYS A 194 -12.93 12.21 -0.80
C LYS A 194 -12.18 10.87 -0.81
N ASP A 195 -12.02 10.28 0.37
CA ASP A 195 -11.28 9.06 0.56
C ASP A 195 -12.26 7.89 0.80
N LEU A 196 -12.55 7.15 -0.28
CA LEU A 196 -13.44 6.01 -0.28
C LEU A 196 -12.97 4.97 -1.31
N VAL A 197 -13.00 3.69 -0.91
CA VAL A 197 -12.81 2.54 -1.80
C VAL A 197 -13.81 1.44 -1.46
N ALA A 198 -14.23 0.67 -2.45
CA ALA A 198 -15.15 -0.45 -2.23
C ALA A 198 -14.66 -1.74 -2.87
N PHE A 199 -14.95 -2.85 -2.19
CA PHE A 199 -14.58 -4.19 -2.61
C PHE A 199 -15.79 -5.13 -2.61
N ARG A 200 -15.68 -6.18 -3.42
CA ARG A 200 -16.55 -7.36 -3.34
C ARG A 200 -15.70 -8.55 -2.92
N ASN A 201 -15.97 -9.11 -1.77
CA ASN A 201 -15.35 -10.33 -1.28
C ASN A 201 -15.76 -11.57 -2.08
N PRO A 202 -15.01 -12.67 -2.04
CA PRO A 202 -15.38 -13.93 -2.67
C PRO A 202 -16.76 -14.47 -2.23
N SER A 203 -17.19 -14.16 -1.00
CA SER A 203 -18.51 -14.47 -0.47
C SER A 203 -19.65 -13.70 -1.15
N GLY A 204 -19.34 -12.67 -1.94
CA GLY A 204 -20.30 -11.74 -2.53
C GLY A 204 -20.65 -10.54 -1.63
N SER A 205 -20.21 -10.51 -0.37
CA SER A 205 -20.35 -9.34 0.50
C SER A 205 -19.57 -8.17 -0.07
N LYS A 206 -20.07 -6.95 0.15
CA LYS A 206 -19.37 -5.72 -0.26
C LYS A 206 -18.83 -5.03 0.96
N VAL A 207 -17.61 -4.53 0.86
CA VAL A 207 -16.92 -3.77 1.90
C VAL A 207 -16.65 -2.39 1.36
N LEU A 208 -17.03 -1.36 2.11
CA LEU A 208 -16.69 0.02 1.85
C LEU A 208 -15.75 0.50 2.96
N GLU A 209 -14.58 1.00 2.57
CA GLU A 209 -13.65 1.68 3.46
C GLU A 209 -13.65 3.15 3.11
N PHE A 210 -13.89 4.03 4.08
CA PHE A 210 -13.93 5.47 3.84
C PHE A 210 -13.61 6.27 5.09
N GLU A 211 -13.12 7.48 4.87
CA GLU A 211 -12.72 8.41 5.91
C GLU A 211 -13.69 9.59 5.99
N ASN A 212 -14.07 9.97 7.21
CA ASN A 212 -14.56 11.30 7.50
C ASN A 212 -13.45 12.10 8.18
N GLY A 213 -12.67 12.83 7.39
CA GLY A 213 -11.60 13.69 7.90
C GLY A 213 -12.06 15.07 8.38
N SER A 214 -13.39 15.35 8.41
CA SER A 214 -13.91 16.60 8.94
C SER A 214 -14.05 16.53 10.47
N ASP A 215 -14.08 17.68 11.10
CA ASP A 215 -14.31 17.88 12.54
C ASP A 215 -15.80 17.75 12.95
N GLU A 216 -16.68 17.51 11.97
CA GLU A 216 -18.12 17.35 12.19
C GLU A 216 -18.62 15.97 11.78
N PRO A 217 -19.59 15.40 12.51
CA PRO A 217 -20.25 14.17 12.08
C PRO A 217 -21.12 14.43 10.85
N VAL A 218 -21.16 13.46 9.92
CA VAL A 218 -21.95 13.57 8.70
C VAL A 218 -22.92 12.40 8.55
N VAL A 219 -23.98 12.57 7.76
CA VAL A 219 -24.89 11.47 7.41
C VAL A 219 -24.51 10.93 6.05
N ALA A 220 -24.02 9.69 6.00
CA ALA A 220 -23.80 8.97 4.76
C ALA A 220 -25.08 8.28 4.29
N THR A 221 -25.33 8.34 2.97
CA THR A 221 -26.40 7.57 2.32
C THR A 221 -25.78 6.67 1.29
N ILE A 222 -25.96 5.36 1.43
CA ILE A 222 -25.39 4.34 0.55
C ILE A 222 -26.55 3.62 -0.13
N GLN A 223 -26.52 3.56 -1.47
CA GLN A 223 -27.42 2.75 -2.26
C GLN A 223 -26.70 1.53 -2.78
N SER A 224 -27.21 0.34 -2.48
CA SER A 224 -26.64 -0.91 -2.96
C SER A 224 -27.73 -1.96 -3.14
N SER A 225 -27.73 -2.61 -4.32
CA SER A 225 -28.64 -3.71 -4.60
C SER A 225 -30.13 -3.37 -4.41
N GLY A 226 -30.51 -2.13 -4.76
CA GLY A 226 -31.90 -1.62 -4.61
C GLY A 226 -32.27 -1.21 -3.18
N LYS A 227 -31.39 -1.33 -2.22
CA LYS A 227 -31.58 -0.90 -0.83
C LYS A 227 -30.85 0.42 -0.57
N VAL A 228 -31.41 1.23 0.32
CA VAL A 228 -30.81 2.49 0.81
C VAL A 228 -30.48 2.33 2.29
N TYR A 229 -29.25 2.63 2.64
CA TYR A 229 -28.74 2.62 4.00
C TYR A 229 -28.39 4.06 4.39
N ARG A 230 -28.82 4.48 5.55
CA ARG A 230 -28.41 5.76 6.14
C ARG A 230 -27.73 5.51 7.47
N LEU A 231 -26.58 6.15 7.68
CA LEU A 231 -25.81 6.01 8.89
C LEU A 231 -25.17 7.33 9.26
N GLN A 232 -25.03 7.56 10.55
CA GLN A 232 -24.24 8.67 11.06
C GLN A 232 -22.77 8.25 11.10
N VAL A 233 -21.91 9.06 10.52
CA VAL A 233 -20.46 8.86 10.44
C VAL A 233 -19.83 9.88 11.40
N PRO A 234 -19.11 9.42 12.43
CA PRO A 234 -18.46 10.33 13.37
C PRO A 234 -17.47 11.27 12.69
N ALA A 235 -17.17 12.40 13.34
CA ALA A 235 -16.06 13.27 12.96
C ALA A 235 -14.73 12.52 13.08
N GLU A 236 -13.73 12.89 12.30
CA GLU A 236 -12.34 12.38 12.34
C GLU A 236 -12.28 10.85 12.50
N SER A 237 -12.96 10.11 11.60
CA SER A 237 -13.16 8.67 11.76
C SER A 237 -12.80 7.85 10.54
N MET A 238 -12.22 6.68 10.78
CA MET A 238 -12.07 5.58 9.83
C MET A 238 -13.32 4.72 9.88
N ASN A 239 -13.87 4.34 8.75
CA ASN A 239 -15.14 3.62 8.69
C ASN A 239 -15.10 2.43 7.73
N THR A 240 -15.60 1.30 8.21
CA THR A 240 -15.90 0.12 7.39
C THR A 240 -17.39 -0.17 7.40
N ILE A 241 -17.96 -0.35 6.23
CA ILE A 241 -19.34 -0.85 6.09
C ILE A 241 -19.33 -2.15 5.33
N ILE A 242 -19.94 -3.17 5.92
CA ILE A 242 -20.09 -4.48 5.30
C ILE A 242 -21.56 -4.66 4.89
N LEU A 243 -21.78 -4.76 3.59
CA LEU A 243 -23.10 -5.06 3.04
C LEU A 243 -23.18 -6.56 2.68
N PRO A 244 -24.27 -7.25 3.01
CA PRO A 244 -24.40 -8.67 2.72
C PRO A 244 -24.37 -8.96 1.22
N ALA A 245 -24.03 -10.19 0.85
CA ALA A 245 -24.28 -10.71 -0.47
C ALA A 245 -25.80 -10.64 -0.79
N LYS A 246 -26.13 -10.55 -2.07
CA LYS A 246 -27.55 -10.59 -2.50
C LYS A 246 -28.15 -11.96 -2.25
#